data_1e00327604ee56a56d79b1dc19acce35
#
_entry.id   1e00327604ee56a56d79b1dc19acce35
#
_cell.length_a   1.000
_cell.length_b   1.000
_cell.length_c   1.000
_cell.angle_alpha   90.00
_cell.angle_beta   90.00
_cell.angle_gamma   90.00
#
_symmetry.space_group_name_H-M   'P 1'
#
loop_
_entity.id
_entity.type
_entity.pdbx_description
1 polymer ?
#
loop_
_entity_poly.entity_id
_entity_poly.type
_entity_poly.pdbx_seq_one_letter_code
_entity_poly.pdbx_strand_id
1 'polypeptide(L)'
;LKESYQKFKDDIKRLIKNYNPNVLSENTPDSKFTAYSENKGQKIVFCLRNKKTNALVDINTMMFVGLHELSHLMTASIGHTDEFWENFKILLRISIRLGLYVCQNYNIQSEDYCGTRITDTPLRCGDV
;
A
#
# COMPACT_ATOMS: atom_id res chain seq x y z
N LEU A 1 14.19 -18.63 12.65
CA LEU A 1 14.99 -17.58 11.99
C LEU A 1 15.27 -17.90 10.53
N LYS A 2 15.74 -19.14 10.25
CA LYS A 2 15.99 -19.55 8.86
C LYS A 2 14.74 -19.54 8.00
N GLU A 3 13.63 -20.04 8.53
CA GLU A 3 12.35 -20.10 7.82
C GLU A 3 11.79 -18.70 7.57
N SER A 4 11.85 -17.81 8.56
CA SER A 4 11.42 -16.43 8.43
C SER A 4 12.25 -15.65 7.43
N TYR A 5 13.56 -15.86 7.42
CA TYR A 5 14.47 -15.22 6.48
C TYR A 5 14.19 -15.69 5.05
N GLN A 6 13.99 -17.00 4.86
CA GLN A 6 13.72 -17.57 3.55
C GLN A 6 12.36 -17.08 3.02
N LYS A 7 11.35 -17.02 3.89
CA LYS A 7 10.03 -16.49 3.53
C LYS A 7 10.11 -15.04 3.09
N PHE A 8 10.81 -14.20 3.83
CA PHE A 8 11.01 -12.79 3.49
C PHE A 8 11.71 -12.65 2.13
N LYS A 9 12.75 -13.44 1.91
CA LYS A 9 13.50 -13.46 0.65
C LYS A 9 12.61 -13.85 -0.53
N ASP A 10 11.77 -14.86 -0.35
CA ASP A 10 10.82 -15.31 -1.38
C ASP A 10 9.77 -14.25 -1.68
N ASP A 11 9.26 -13.58 -0.64
CA ASP A 11 8.28 -12.51 -0.79
C ASP A 11 8.86 -11.30 -1.52
N ILE A 12 10.11 -10.92 -1.23
CA ILE A 12 10.81 -9.85 -1.95
C ILE A 12 11.02 -10.21 -3.43
N LYS A 13 11.40 -11.45 -3.72
CA LYS A 13 11.54 -11.91 -5.11
C LYS A 13 10.21 -11.83 -5.84
N ARG A 14 9.10 -12.19 -5.17
CA ARG A 14 7.77 -12.11 -5.73
C ARG A 14 7.38 -10.66 -6.04
N LEU A 15 7.68 -9.74 -5.13
CA LEU A 15 7.43 -8.30 -5.36
C LEU A 15 8.20 -7.80 -6.59
N ILE A 16 9.48 -8.11 -6.68
CA ILE A 16 10.32 -7.69 -7.81
C ILE A 16 9.78 -8.27 -9.13
N LYS A 17 9.39 -9.53 -9.13
CA LYS A 17 8.83 -10.17 -10.32
C LYS A 17 7.51 -9.54 -10.76
N ASN A 18 6.66 -9.19 -9.81
CA ASN A 18 5.29 -8.73 -10.09
C ASN A 18 5.21 -7.23 -10.33
N TYR A 19 6.19 -6.45 -9.87
CA TYR A 19 6.16 -5.00 -10.01
C TYR A 19 6.61 -4.56 -11.39
N ASN A 20 5.75 -3.79 -12.05
CA ASN A 20 6.05 -3.17 -13.33
C ASN A 20 5.54 -1.72 -13.28
N PRO A 21 6.42 -0.70 -13.23
CA PRO A 21 5.98 0.68 -13.14
C PRO A 21 5.21 1.14 -14.38
N ASN A 22 5.35 0.47 -15.50
CA ASN A 22 4.65 0.83 -16.75
C ASN A 22 3.14 0.56 -16.71
N VAL A 23 2.66 -0.22 -15.72
CA VAL A 23 1.23 -0.51 -15.57
C VAL A 23 0.55 0.36 -14.52
N LEU A 24 1.27 1.30 -13.92
CA LEU A 24 0.70 2.27 -12.99
C LEU A 24 -0.17 3.27 -13.75
N SER A 25 -1.35 3.53 -13.24
CA SER A 25 -2.26 4.50 -13.87
C SER A 25 -3.09 5.25 -12.84
N GLU A 26 -3.55 6.42 -13.24
CA GLU A 26 -4.49 7.21 -12.44
C GLU A 26 -5.91 6.71 -12.69
N ASN A 27 -6.71 6.63 -11.62
CA ASN A 27 -8.10 6.24 -11.71
C ASN A 27 -8.94 7.39 -12.29
N THR A 28 -10.01 7.04 -13.01
CA THR A 28 -10.94 8.03 -13.56
C THR A 28 -11.79 8.65 -12.42
N PRO A 29 -12.18 9.94 -12.53
CA PRO A 29 -12.94 10.62 -11.47
C PRO A 29 -14.30 10.00 -11.17
N ASP A 30 -14.90 9.32 -12.12
CA ASP A 30 -16.21 8.68 -12.00
C ASP A 30 -16.16 7.21 -11.58
N SER A 31 -14.96 6.68 -11.34
CA SER A 31 -14.80 5.29 -10.91
C SER A 31 -15.33 5.08 -9.49
N LYS A 32 -15.92 3.90 -9.26
CA LYS A 32 -16.36 3.46 -7.93
C LYS A 32 -15.18 3.05 -7.03
N PHE A 33 -14.03 2.74 -7.63
CA PHE A 33 -12.86 2.27 -6.90
C PHE A 33 -11.93 3.44 -6.59
N THR A 34 -11.19 3.34 -5.49
CA THR A 34 -10.21 4.36 -5.09
C THR A 34 -8.80 3.98 -5.56
N ALA A 35 -8.34 2.82 -5.14
CA ALA A 35 -7.07 2.25 -5.59
C ALA A 35 -7.24 0.74 -5.62
N TYR A 36 -6.59 0.09 -6.56
CA TYR A 36 -6.65 -1.37 -6.67
C TYR A 36 -5.51 -1.92 -7.51
N SER A 37 -5.23 -3.20 -7.32
CA SER A 37 -4.36 -3.97 -8.19
C SER A 37 -5.12 -5.18 -8.72
N GLU A 38 -4.77 -5.64 -9.91
CA GLU A 38 -5.36 -6.83 -10.53
C GLU A 38 -4.28 -7.86 -10.83
N ASN A 39 -4.61 -9.13 -10.61
CA ASN A 39 -3.74 -10.28 -10.98
C ASN A 39 -2.31 -10.10 -10.49
N LYS A 40 -2.14 -9.67 -9.23
CA LYS A 40 -0.82 -9.50 -8.57
C LYS A 40 0.13 -8.60 -9.36
N GLY A 41 -0.38 -7.48 -9.87
CA GLY A 41 0.47 -6.46 -10.48
C GLY A 41 0.35 -6.30 -11.98
N GLN A 42 -0.55 -7.02 -12.64
CA GLN A 42 -0.82 -6.79 -14.07
C GLN A 42 -1.44 -5.42 -14.32
N LYS A 43 -2.12 -4.87 -13.33
CA LYS A 43 -2.70 -3.54 -13.37
C LYS A 43 -2.70 -2.95 -11.97
N ILE A 44 -2.22 -1.72 -11.82
CA ILE A 44 -2.24 -0.98 -10.55
C ILE A 44 -2.81 0.41 -10.84
N VAL A 45 -3.88 0.77 -10.14
CA VAL A 45 -4.60 2.01 -10.34
C VAL A 45 -4.70 2.76 -9.03
N PHE A 46 -4.40 4.06 -9.06
CA PHE A 46 -4.45 4.93 -7.89
C PHE A 46 -5.36 6.12 -8.13
N CYS A 47 -6.09 6.53 -7.11
CA CYS A 47 -6.73 7.83 -7.10
C CYS A 47 -5.69 8.88 -6.69
N LEU A 48 -5.45 9.87 -7.55
CA LEU A 48 -4.50 10.94 -7.29
C LEU A 48 -5.18 12.26 -6.92
N ARG A 49 -6.49 12.36 -7.14
CA ARG A 49 -7.25 13.59 -6.91
C ARG A 49 -8.52 13.32 -6.14
N ASN A 50 -8.84 14.22 -5.22
CA ASN A 50 -10.11 14.17 -4.52
C ASN A 50 -11.25 14.32 -5.54
N LYS A 51 -12.25 13.44 -5.47
CA LYS A 51 -13.35 13.37 -6.43
C LYS A 51 -14.28 14.59 -6.38
N LYS A 52 -14.34 15.26 -5.23
CA LYS A 52 -15.20 16.44 -5.04
C LYS A 52 -14.50 17.75 -5.40
N THR A 53 -13.24 17.89 -4.97
CA THR A 53 -12.50 19.15 -5.10
C THR A 53 -11.50 19.16 -6.27
N ASN A 54 -11.19 17.98 -6.82
CA ASN A 54 -10.16 17.78 -7.85
C ASN A 54 -8.75 18.14 -7.37
N ALA A 55 -8.56 18.41 -6.09
CA ALA A 55 -7.24 18.66 -5.51
C ALA A 55 -6.45 17.36 -5.42
N LEU A 56 -5.12 17.46 -5.54
CA LEU A 56 -4.24 16.29 -5.36
C LEU A 56 -4.36 15.77 -3.93
N VAL A 57 -4.35 14.44 -3.78
CA VAL A 57 -4.36 13.81 -2.47
C VAL A 57 -3.03 14.05 -1.75
N ASP A 58 -3.06 13.95 -0.42
CA ASP A 58 -1.86 14.03 0.39
C ASP A 58 -0.87 12.94 -0.03
N ILE A 59 0.39 13.34 -0.30
CA ILE A 59 1.39 12.42 -0.84
C ILE A 59 1.75 11.33 0.17
N ASN A 60 1.74 11.65 1.47
CA ASN A 60 2.04 10.66 2.51
C ASN A 60 0.96 9.57 2.57
N THR A 61 -0.31 9.96 2.48
CA THR A 61 -1.43 9.04 2.43
C THR A 61 -1.41 8.21 1.15
N MET A 62 -1.06 8.82 0.01
CA MET A 62 -0.90 8.10 -1.24
C MET A 62 0.22 7.07 -1.15
N MET A 63 1.33 7.40 -0.48
CA MET A 63 2.41 6.45 -0.23
C MET A 63 1.92 5.26 0.59
N PHE A 64 1.14 5.50 1.64
CA PHE A 64 0.54 4.44 2.45
C PHE A 64 -0.31 3.50 1.58
N VAL A 65 -1.19 4.05 0.75
CA VAL A 65 -2.03 3.26 -0.16
C VAL A 65 -1.19 2.51 -1.18
N GLY A 66 -0.16 3.15 -1.71
CA GLY A 66 0.78 2.51 -2.64
C GLY A 66 1.46 1.30 -2.04
N LEU A 67 1.93 1.42 -0.80
CA LEU A 67 2.56 0.32 -0.08
C LEU A 67 1.57 -0.81 0.21
N HIS A 68 0.30 -0.48 0.45
CA HIS A 68 -0.77 -1.46 0.58
C HIS A 68 -0.88 -2.30 -0.71
N GLU A 69 -0.91 -1.66 -1.87
CA GLU A 69 -1.01 -2.36 -3.14
C GLU A 69 0.26 -3.18 -3.44
N LEU A 70 1.45 -2.66 -3.15
CA LEU A 70 2.69 -3.42 -3.30
C LEU A 70 2.72 -4.65 -2.39
N SER A 71 2.10 -4.56 -1.22
CA SER A 71 2.01 -5.70 -0.30
C SER A 71 1.19 -6.85 -0.91
N HIS A 72 0.17 -6.56 -1.70
CA HIS A 72 -0.56 -7.59 -2.45
C HIS A 72 0.34 -8.29 -3.47
N LEU A 73 1.21 -7.55 -4.15
CA LEU A 73 2.16 -8.11 -5.12
C LEU A 73 3.20 -8.99 -4.44
N MET A 74 3.57 -8.65 -3.23
CA MET A 74 4.60 -9.32 -2.43
C MET A 74 4.11 -10.64 -1.82
N THR A 75 2.81 -10.75 -1.55
CA THR A 75 2.24 -11.82 -0.74
C THR A 75 1.70 -12.95 -1.60
N ALA A 76 2.01 -14.20 -1.25
CA ALA A 76 1.55 -15.37 -1.98
C ALA A 76 0.03 -15.56 -1.88
N SER A 77 -0.54 -15.36 -0.70
CA SER A 77 -1.98 -15.50 -0.48
C SER A 77 -2.75 -14.34 -1.09
N ILE A 78 -4.04 -14.56 -1.35
CA ILE A 78 -4.94 -13.56 -1.92
C ILE A 78 -5.75 -12.93 -0.79
N GLY A 79 -5.99 -11.61 -0.89
CA GLY A 79 -6.77 -10.86 0.09
C GLY A 79 -5.93 -10.35 1.26
N HIS A 80 -6.61 -9.91 2.30
CA HIS A 80 -5.98 -9.30 3.48
C HIS A 80 -5.75 -10.34 4.57
N THR A 81 -4.88 -11.31 4.29
CA THR A 81 -4.48 -12.37 5.22
C THR A 81 -3.49 -11.82 6.26
N ASP A 82 -3.21 -12.61 7.31
CA ASP A 82 -2.18 -12.25 8.30
C ASP A 82 -0.81 -12.06 7.63
N GLU A 83 -0.50 -12.90 6.65
CA GLU A 83 0.71 -12.79 5.83
C GLU A 83 0.77 -11.44 5.10
N PHE A 84 -0.34 -10.99 4.52
CA PHE A 84 -0.44 -9.68 3.87
C PHE A 84 -0.14 -8.56 4.86
N TRP A 85 -0.75 -8.57 6.04
CA TRP A 85 -0.57 -7.52 7.04
C TRP A 85 0.87 -7.45 7.55
N GLU A 86 1.54 -8.60 7.73
CA GLU A 86 2.95 -8.63 8.11
C GLU A 86 3.84 -8.03 7.01
N ASN A 87 3.60 -8.35 5.75
CA ASN A 87 4.33 -7.79 4.63
C ASN A 87 4.11 -6.28 4.50
N PHE A 88 2.88 -5.82 4.66
CA PHE A 88 2.56 -4.40 4.65
C PHE A 88 3.29 -3.65 5.75
N LYS A 89 3.32 -4.20 6.95
CA LYS A 89 4.05 -3.65 8.09
C LYS A 89 5.56 -3.52 7.80
N ILE A 90 6.14 -4.54 7.17
CA ILE A 90 7.55 -4.53 6.78
C ILE A 90 7.83 -3.41 5.76
N LEU A 91 6.99 -3.29 4.73
CA LEU A 91 7.16 -2.25 3.71
C LEU A 91 7.00 -0.85 4.31
N LEU A 92 6.09 -0.65 5.24
CA LEU A 92 5.93 0.61 5.95
C LEU A 92 7.20 0.97 6.74
N ARG A 93 7.77 0.02 7.48
CA ARG A 93 9.02 0.24 8.23
C ARG A 93 10.18 0.60 7.33
N ILE A 94 10.35 -0.12 6.23
CA ILE A 94 11.41 0.16 5.25
C ILE A 94 11.23 1.57 4.67
N SER A 95 10.01 1.94 4.30
CA SER A 95 9.70 3.24 3.71
C SER A 95 9.95 4.39 4.68
N ILE A 96 9.67 4.19 5.96
CA ILE A 96 9.99 5.19 7.00
C ILE A 96 11.50 5.39 7.09
N ARG A 97 12.27 4.31 7.11
CA ARG A 97 13.73 4.38 7.18
C ARG A 97 14.35 5.03 5.96
N LEU A 98 13.74 4.87 4.80
CA LEU A 98 14.19 5.48 3.55
C LEU A 98 13.71 6.93 3.38
N GLY A 99 12.91 7.44 4.32
CA GLY A 99 12.36 8.80 4.24
C GLY A 99 11.24 8.96 3.22
N LEU A 100 10.63 7.86 2.78
CA LEU A 100 9.55 7.87 1.78
C LEU A 100 8.16 8.01 2.40
N TYR A 101 8.02 7.67 3.67
CA TYR A 101 6.76 7.69 4.40
C TYR A 101 6.99 8.15 5.82
N VAL A 102 6.15 9.09 6.29
CA VAL A 102 6.12 9.53 7.67
C VAL A 102 4.99 8.77 8.37
N CYS A 103 5.32 8.09 9.47
CA CYS A 103 4.35 7.26 10.17
C CYS A 103 3.14 8.08 10.64
N GLN A 104 1.95 7.54 10.43
CA GLN A 104 0.71 8.12 10.93
C GLN A 104 -0.16 7.02 11.53
N ASN A 105 -0.69 7.27 12.72
CA ASN A 105 -1.62 6.37 13.38
C ASN A 105 -3.04 6.64 12.86
N TYR A 106 -3.42 6.03 11.75
CA TYR A 106 -4.73 6.27 11.12
C TYR A 106 -5.90 5.83 12.01
N ASN A 107 -5.67 4.94 12.95
CA ASN A 107 -6.66 4.53 13.94
C ASN A 107 -7.05 5.66 14.91
N ILE A 108 -6.18 6.64 15.09
CA ILE A 108 -6.41 7.81 15.97
C ILE A 108 -6.76 9.02 15.10
N GLN A 109 -6.04 9.21 14.01
CA GLN A 109 -6.18 10.35 13.10
C GLN A 109 -6.45 9.82 11.69
N SER A 110 -7.72 9.58 11.40
CA SER A 110 -8.14 9.07 10.10
C SER A 110 -7.97 10.10 8.98
N GLU A 111 -7.81 9.62 7.75
CA GLU A 111 -7.65 10.46 6.56
C GLU A 111 -8.63 10.04 5.48
N ASP A 112 -9.15 11.02 4.73
CA ASP A 112 -9.93 10.75 3.54
C ASP A 112 -8.99 10.47 2.37
N TYR A 113 -9.25 9.37 1.66
CA TYR A 113 -8.56 9.04 0.42
C TYR A 113 -9.61 8.85 -0.66
N CYS A 114 -9.86 9.90 -1.43
CA CYS A 114 -10.77 9.88 -2.57
C CYS A 114 -12.17 9.34 -2.23
N GLY A 115 -12.72 9.74 -1.08
CA GLY A 115 -14.05 9.32 -0.62
C GLY A 115 -14.06 8.06 0.24
N THR A 116 -12.91 7.41 0.41
CA THR A 116 -12.75 6.28 1.33
C THR A 116 -11.97 6.74 2.55
N ARG A 117 -12.47 6.41 3.75
CA ARG A 117 -11.82 6.81 4.99
C ARG A 117 -10.82 5.73 5.42
N ILE A 118 -9.55 6.13 5.58
CA ILE A 118 -8.51 5.25 6.12
C ILE A 118 -8.54 5.40 7.64
N THR A 119 -8.86 4.31 8.34
CA THR A 119 -9.10 4.32 9.78
C THR A 119 -8.18 3.41 10.57
N ASP A 120 -7.25 2.72 9.90
CA ASP A 120 -6.34 1.81 10.58
C ASP A 120 -5.03 1.64 9.80
N THR A 121 -4.02 1.11 10.48
CA THR A 121 -2.71 0.79 9.93
C THR A 121 -2.14 -0.43 10.66
N PRO A 122 -1.40 -1.30 9.96
CA PRO A 122 -0.76 -2.45 10.62
C PRO A 122 0.45 -2.05 11.48
N LEU A 123 0.98 -0.84 11.29
CA LEU A 123 2.15 -0.35 12.02
C LEU A 123 1.78 0.85 12.89
N ARG A 124 1.81 0.66 14.20
CA ARG A 124 1.65 1.77 15.15
C ARG A 124 2.95 2.57 15.23
N CYS A 125 2.85 3.90 15.28
CA CYS A 125 4.04 4.75 15.23
C CYS A 125 4.98 4.57 16.44
N GLY A 126 4.46 4.14 17.56
CA GLY A 126 5.29 3.78 18.72
C GLY A 126 6.15 2.54 18.52
N ASP A 127 5.85 1.72 17.51
CA ASP A 127 6.52 0.45 17.24
C ASP A 127 7.46 0.51 16.03
N VAL A 128 7.73 1.70 15.55
CA VAL A 128 8.62 1.91 14.40
C VAL A 128 10.08 1.61 14.75
#